data_e4d29ee3a4aaf9b570bc6c8583c58ffd
#
_entry.id   e4d29ee3a4aaf9b570bc6c8583c58ffd
#
_cell.length_a   1.000
_cell.length_b   1.000
_cell.length_c   1.000
_cell.angle_alpha   90.00
_cell.angle_beta   90.00
_cell.angle_gamma   90.00
#
_symmetry.space_group_name_H-M   'P 1'
#
loop_
_entity.id
_entity.type
_entity.pdbx_description
1 polymer ?
#
loop_
_entity_poly.entity_id
_entity_poly.type
_entity_poly.pdbx_seq_one_letter_code
_entity_poly.pdbx_strand_id
1 'polypeptide(L)'
;LTQQVLKLRHSGVQANRIVLDPGIGFGKTLEQNLSLLQRQSELLSLGHPLMAGWSRKGTLGKLTAIQGKAPEPKDRVGASVAAALIAVQNGASVVRVHDVKETVQALRVWQSLKI
;
A
#
# COMPACT_ATOMS: atom_id res chain seq x y z
N LEU A 1 4.14 -3.81 -14.18
CA LEU A 1 4.90 -2.59 -13.84
C LEU A 1 6.16 -2.42 -14.68
N THR A 2 6.87 -3.51 -14.99
CA THR A 2 8.10 -3.43 -15.79
C THR A 2 7.87 -2.76 -17.13
N GLN A 3 6.80 -3.10 -17.84
CA GLN A 3 6.48 -2.52 -19.13
C GLN A 3 6.18 -1.03 -19.03
N GLN A 4 5.47 -0.61 -17.99
CA GLN A 4 5.16 0.82 -17.77
C GLN A 4 6.43 1.61 -17.49
N VAL A 5 7.35 1.08 -16.68
CA VAL A 5 8.64 1.70 -16.42
C VAL A 5 9.42 1.89 -17.71
N LEU A 6 9.49 0.85 -18.54
CA LEU A 6 10.20 0.91 -19.83
C LEU A 6 9.61 1.97 -20.75
N LYS A 7 8.28 2.06 -20.83
CA LYS A 7 7.61 3.09 -21.64
C LYS A 7 7.96 4.49 -21.15
N LEU A 8 7.94 4.74 -19.85
CA LEU A 8 8.27 6.04 -19.28
C LEU A 8 9.72 6.42 -19.59
N ARG A 9 10.65 5.49 -19.42
CA ARG A 9 12.07 5.72 -19.69
C ARG A 9 12.33 5.97 -21.18
N HIS A 10 11.67 5.24 -22.06
CA HIS A 10 11.75 5.49 -23.50
C HIS A 10 11.19 6.86 -23.88
N SER A 11 10.22 7.37 -23.14
CA SER A 11 9.65 8.71 -23.33
C SER A 11 10.51 9.83 -22.75
N GLY A 12 11.65 9.52 -22.13
CA GLY A 12 12.57 10.49 -21.58
C GLY A 12 12.38 10.78 -20.09
N VAL A 13 11.51 10.05 -19.39
CA VAL A 13 11.36 10.19 -17.93
C VAL A 13 12.58 9.60 -17.23
N GLN A 14 13.24 10.38 -16.39
CA GLN A 14 14.41 9.93 -15.65
C GLN A 14 14.00 8.90 -14.58
N ALA A 15 14.87 7.91 -14.34
CA ALA A 15 14.61 6.83 -13.39
C ALA A 15 14.28 7.36 -11.99
N ASN A 16 14.94 8.44 -11.56
CA ASN A 16 14.73 9.04 -10.24
C ASN A 16 13.42 9.82 -10.10
N ARG A 17 12.60 9.87 -11.15
CA ARG A 17 11.28 10.51 -11.14
C ARG A 17 10.14 9.50 -11.20
N ILE A 18 10.43 8.22 -10.98
CA ILE A 18 9.43 7.15 -11.07
C ILE A 18 9.20 6.59 -9.67
N VAL A 19 7.93 6.55 -9.26
CA VAL A 19 7.45 5.84 -8.08
C VAL A 19 6.43 4.82 -8.56
N LEU A 20 6.51 3.59 -8.07
CA LEU A 20 5.63 2.51 -8.50
C LEU A 20 4.47 2.34 -7.53
N ASP A 21 3.28 2.13 -8.09
CA ASP A 21 2.06 1.83 -7.34
C ASP A 21 1.47 0.53 -7.92
N PRO A 22 1.39 -0.56 -7.15
CA PRO A 22 0.85 -1.81 -7.64
C PRO A 22 -0.66 -1.81 -7.88
N GLY A 23 -1.36 -0.72 -7.56
CA GLY A 23 -2.78 -0.59 -7.84
C GLY A 23 -3.67 -1.46 -6.95
N ILE A 24 -3.44 -1.44 -5.65
CA ILE A 24 -4.26 -2.18 -4.69
C ILE A 24 -5.75 -1.81 -4.87
N GLY A 25 -6.60 -2.82 -5.01
CA GLY A 25 -8.04 -2.64 -5.12
C GLY A 25 -8.55 -2.37 -6.53
N PHE A 26 -7.68 -2.18 -7.52
CA PHE A 26 -8.09 -1.89 -8.89
C PHE A 26 -8.18 -3.19 -9.71
N GLY A 27 -9.41 -3.68 -9.91
CA GLY A 27 -9.67 -4.86 -10.73
C GLY A 27 -9.08 -6.16 -10.18
N LYS A 28 -8.85 -6.24 -8.87
CA LYS A 28 -8.19 -7.40 -8.24
C LYS A 28 -9.11 -8.07 -7.22
N THR A 29 -8.96 -9.38 -7.06
CA THR A 29 -9.64 -10.13 -6.01
C THR A 29 -9.00 -9.86 -4.64
N LEU A 30 -9.70 -10.27 -3.58
CA LEU A 30 -9.17 -10.19 -2.22
C LEU A 30 -7.83 -10.92 -2.12
N GLU A 31 -7.74 -12.14 -2.64
CA GLU A 31 -6.53 -12.95 -2.59
C GLU A 31 -5.39 -12.28 -3.37
N GLN A 32 -5.68 -11.69 -4.52
CA GLN A 32 -4.67 -10.97 -5.30
C GLN A 32 -4.14 -9.75 -4.54
N ASN A 33 -5.01 -8.99 -3.90
CA ASN A 33 -4.59 -7.83 -3.11
C ASN A 33 -3.72 -8.23 -1.92
N LEU A 34 -4.11 -9.28 -1.19
CA LEU A 34 -3.32 -9.78 -0.07
C LEU A 34 -1.97 -10.32 -0.51
N SER A 35 -1.91 -10.99 -1.66
CA SER A 35 -0.66 -11.47 -2.24
C SER A 35 0.26 -10.31 -2.60
N LEU A 36 -0.28 -9.21 -3.14
CA LEU A 36 0.51 -8.02 -3.43
C LEU A 36 1.14 -7.42 -2.17
N LEU A 37 0.40 -7.35 -1.08
CA LEU A 37 0.94 -6.84 0.18
C LEU A 37 2.03 -7.77 0.74
N GLN A 38 1.76 -9.07 0.77
CA GLN A 38 2.67 -10.08 1.31
C GLN A 38 3.98 -10.14 0.51
N ARG A 39 3.88 -10.01 -0.81
CA ARG A 39 5.02 -10.12 -1.73
C ARG A 39 5.49 -8.78 -2.26
N GLN A 40 5.05 -7.69 -1.65
CA GLN A 40 5.35 -6.32 -2.12
C GLN A 40 6.86 -6.07 -2.25
N SER A 41 7.65 -6.60 -1.33
CA SER A 41 9.11 -6.40 -1.35
C SER A 41 9.77 -6.91 -2.64
N GLU A 42 9.16 -7.87 -3.34
CA GLU A 42 9.67 -8.35 -4.62
C GLU A 42 9.67 -7.27 -5.70
N LEU A 43 8.78 -6.26 -5.57
CA LEU A 43 8.73 -5.14 -6.52
C LEU A 43 9.91 -4.19 -6.36
N LEU A 44 10.61 -4.24 -5.24
CA LEU A 44 11.81 -3.42 -5.01
C LEU A 44 12.93 -3.75 -6.00
N SER A 45 12.92 -4.97 -6.56
CA SER A 45 13.90 -5.37 -7.58
C SER A 45 13.83 -4.53 -8.85
N LEU A 46 12.72 -3.82 -9.07
CA LEU A 46 12.58 -2.90 -10.20
C LEU A 46 13.38 -1.61 -10.02
N GLY A 47 13.93 -1.36 -8.82
CA GLY A 47 14.83 -0.24 -8.57
C GLY A 47 14.16 1.10 -8.35
N HIS A 48 12.86 1.12 -8.03
CA HIS A 48 12.10 2.35 -7.80
C HIS A 48 11.39 2.31 -6.45
N PRO A 49 11.16 3.49 -5.81
CA PRO A 49 10.34 3.55 -4.61
C PRO A 49 8.93 3.04 -4.86
N LEU A 50 8.32 2.47 -3.85
CA LEU A 50 6.95 1.97 -3.91
C LEU A 50 6.02 2.86 -3.12
N MET A 51 4.84 3.12 -3.69
CA MET A 51 3.72 3.75 -3.02
C MET A 51 2.63 2.71 -2.77
N ALA A 52 2.04 2.71 -1.58
CA ALA A 52 0.95 1.81 -1.25
C ALA A 52 -0.28 2.62 -0.80
N GLY A 53 -1.44 2.27 -1.34
CA GLY A 53 -2.71 2.94 -1.05
C GLY A 53 -3.77 1.96 -0.60
N TRP A 54 -3.73 1.54 0.66
CA TRP A 54 -4.69 0.61 1.25
C TRP A 54 -5.86 1.29 1.95
N SER A 55 -5.74 2.59 2.26
CA SER A 55 -6.62 3.30 3.16
C SER A 55 -8.09 3.17 2.75
N ARG A 56 -8.90 2.71 3.68
CA ARG A 56 -10.36 2.57 3.59
C ARG A 56 -10.86 1.70 2.43
N LYS A 57 -10.00 0.96 1.77
CA LYS A 57 -10.39 0.17 0.59
C LYS A 57 -11.27 -1.02 0.95
N GLY A 58 -12.05 -1.49 -0.04
CA GLY A 58 -12.99 -2.58 0.13
C GLY A 58 -12.34 -3.88 0.60
N THR A 59 -11.09 -4.15 0.22
CA THR A 59 -10.33 -5.31 0.72
C THR A 59 -10.27 -5.32 2.24
N LEU A 60 -9.98 -4.16 2.87
CA LEU A 60 -9.94 -4.03 4.32
C LEU A 60 -11.33 -4.22 4.93
N GLY A 61 -12.36 -3.73 4.25
CA GLY A 61 -13.73 -3.94 4.66
C GLY A 61 -14.10 -5.42 4.70
N LYS A 62 -13.71 -6.18 3.68
CA LYS A 62 -13.97 -7.63 3.63
C LYS A 62 -13.22 -8.38 4.73
N LEU A 63 -11.98 -8.00 4.99
CA LEU A 63 -11.16 -8.65 6.04
C LEU A 63 -11.71 -8.39 7.45
N THR A 64 -12.35 -7.25 7.67
CA THR A 64 -12.83 -6.84 9.00
C THR A 64 -14.34 -6.95 9.16
N ALA A 65 -15.02 -7.59 8.19
CA ALA A 65 -16.47 -7.78 8.24
C ALA A 65 -16.87 -8.62 9.46
N ILE A 66 -17.94 -8.19 10.14
CA ILE A 66 -18.54 -8.90 11.26
C ILE A 66 -19.92 -9.37 10.85
N GLN A 67 -20.18 -10.69 10.99
CA GLN A 67 -21.47 -11.29 10.61
C GLN A 67 -21.86 -10.95 9.15
N GLY A 68 -20.87 -11.00 8.23
CA GLY A 68 -21.09 -10.74 6.82
C GLY A 68 -21.26 -9.28 6.47
N LYS A 69 -21.11 -8.36 7.42
CA LYS A 69 -21.29 -6.93 7.19
C LYS A 69 -19.95 -6.21 7.31
N ALA A 70 -19.51 -5.60 6.21
CA ALA A 70 -18.29 -4.80 6.19
C ALA A 70 -18.52 -3.44 6.88
N PRO A 71 -17.52 -2.94 7.63
CA PRO A 71 -17.61 -1.58 8.19
C PRO A 71 -17.62 -0.54 7.07
N GLU A 72 -18.24 0.61 7.36
CA GLU A 72 -18.21 1.75 6.46
C GLU A 72 -16.77 2.23 6.26
N PRO A 73 -16.44 2.88 5.12
CA PRO A 73 -15.06 3.32 4.87
C PRO A 73 -14.45 4.14 6.00
N LYS A 74 -15.21 5.04 6.63
CA LYS A 74 -14.74 5.86 7.75
C LYS A 74 -14.44 5.05 9.00
N ASP A 75 -14.99 3.83 9.11
CA ASP A 75 -14.82 2.95 10.26
C ASP A 75 -13.73 1.91 10.01
N ARG A 76 -12.94 2.08 8.96
CA ARG A 76 -11.82 1.20 8.60
C ARG A 76 -10.47 1.80 9.00
N VAL A 77 -10.44 2.70 10.01
CA VAL A 77 -9.21 3.39 10.41
C VAL A 77 -8.16 2.41 10.93
N GLY A 78 -8.53 1.53 11.86
CA GLY A 78 -7.60 0.55 12.42
C GLY A 78 -7.01 -0.37 11.38
N ALA A 79 -7.86 -0.90 10.49
CA ALA A 79 -7.41 -1.76 9.39
C ALA A 79 -6.51 -0.98 8.41
N SER A 80 -6.87 0.27 8.11
CA SER A 80 -6.10 1.13 7.19
C SER A 80 -4.71 1.41 7.74
N VAL A 81 -4.61 1.72 9.04
CA VAL A 81 -3.33 1.97 9.72
C VAL A 81 -2.47 0.70 9.73
N ALA A 82 -3.08 -0.45 10.06
CA ALA A 82 -2.35 -1.73 10.06
C ALA A 82 -1.79 -2.05 8.69
N ALA A 83 -2.59 -1.88 7.62
CA ALA A 83 -2.12 -2.12 6.26
C ALA A 83 -1.00 -1.17 5.87
N ALA A 84 -1.07 0.11 6.27
CA ALA A 84 0.00 1.08 6.00
C ALA A 84 1.32 0.67 6.69
N LEU A 85 1.26 0.23 7.95
CA LEU A 85 2.46 -0.24 8.67
C LEU A 85 3.08 -1.46 7.99
N ILE A 86 2.26 -2.42 7.60
CA ILE A 86 2.73 -3.63 6.92
C ILE A 86 3.35 -3.25 5.57
N ALA A 87 2.72 -2.33 4.83
CA ALA A 87 3.25 -1.86 3.55
C ALA A 87 4.63 -1.21 3.72
N VAL A 88 4.81 -0.37 4.74
CA VAL A 88 6.11 0.25 5.05
C VAL A 88 7.13 -0.82 5.42
N GLN A 89 6.76 -1.78 6.24
CA GLN A 89 7.64 -2.89 6.63
C GLN A 89 8.07 -3.70 5.40
N ASN A 90 7.19 -3.82 4.41
CA ASN A 90 7.46 -4.53 3.16
C ASN A 90 8.04 -3.64 2.06
N GLY A 91 8.56 -2.47 2.42
CA GLY A 91 9.39 -1.66 1.55
C GLY A 91 8.72 -0.45 0.90
N ALA A 92 7.48 -0.11 1.24
CA ALA A 92 6.88 1.12 0.72
C ALA A 92 7.57 2.35 1.31
N SER A 93 7.88 3.31 0.43
CA SER A 93 8.46 4.59 0.83
C SER A 93 7.39 5.66 0.99
N VAL A 94 6.23 5.47 0.38
CA VAL A 94 5.11 6.40 0.40
C VAL A 94 3.83 5.60 0.68
N VAL A 95 3.01 6.08 1.59
CA VAL A 95 1.68 5.52 1.81
C VAL A 95 0.65 6.63 1.63
N ARG A 96 -0.37 6.35 0.83
CA ARG A 96 -1.49 7.26 0.58
C ARG A 96 -2.61 6.90 1.54
N VAL A 97 -2.98 7.85 2.41
CA VAL A 97 -3.91 7.59 3.50
C VAL A 97 -4.95 8.70 3.64
N HIS A 98 -6.11 8.38 4.21
CA HIS A 98 -7.13 9.35 4.59
C HIS A 98 -6.92 9.83 6.03
N ASP A 99 -6.45 8.94 6.91
CA ASP A 99 -6.33 9.19 8.35
C ASP A 99 -4.86 9.48 8.68
N VAL A 100 -4.41 10.68 8.28
CA VAL A 100 -2.98 11.07 8.36
C VAL A 100 -2.47 11.07 9.79
N LYS A 101 -3.20 11.67 10.73
CA LYS A 101 -2.80 11.77 12.13
C LYS A 101 -2.55 10.39 12.74
N GLU A 102 -3.51 9.49 12.56
CA GLU A 102 -3.45 8.14 13.12
C GLU A 102 -2.31 7.34 12.50
N THR A 103 -2.12 7.49 11.19
CA THR A 103 -1.05 6.80 10.47
C THR A 103 0.32 7.32 10.89
N VAL A 104 0.48 8.65 11.04
CA VAL A 104 1.74 9.24 11.48
C VAL A 104 2.11 8.78 12.88
N GLN A 105 1.14 8.76 13.80
CA GLN A 105 1.38 8.27 15.16
C GLN A 105 1.85 6.82 15.15
N ALA A 106 1.21 5.97 14.35
CA ALA A 106 1.57 4.56 14.24
C ALA A 106 2.98 4.40 13.66
N LEU A 107 3.32 5.16 12.62
CA LEU A 107 4.64 5.11 12.01
C LEU A 107 5.74 5.57 12.98
N ARG A 108 5.46 6.55 13.82
CA ARG A 108 6.42 7.00 14.84
C ARG A 108 6.73 5.90 15.85
N VAL A 109 5.72 5.15 16.28
CA VAL A 109 5.92 3.99 17.16
C VAL A 109 6.79 2.95 16.48
N TRP A 110 6.44 2.61 15.24
CA TRP A 110 7.19 1.64 14.46
C TRP A 110 8.66 2.05 14.27
N GLN A 111 8.90 3.31 13.91
CA GLN A 111 10.25 3.84 13.70
C GLN A 111 11.07 3.84 14.99
N SER A 112 10.43 4.09 16.14
CA SER A 112 11.13 4.10 17.43
C SER A 112 11.70 2.74 17.81
N LEU A 113 11.11 1.66 17.31
CA LEU A 113 11.58 0.30 17.55
C LEU A 113 12.74 -0.09 16.61
N LYS A 114 13.01 0.68 15.59
CA LYS A 114 14.06 0.45 14.58
C LYS A 114 14.00 -0.95 13.98
N ILE A 115 12.80 -1.37 13.74
CA ILE A 115 12.56 -2.68 13.12
C ILE A 115 12.82 -2.59 11.62
#